data_c3733d82a5691835512eba395852c492
#
_entry.id   c3733d82a5691835512eba395852c492
#
_cell.length_a   1.000
_cell.length_b   1.000
_cell.length_c   1.000
_cell.angle_alpha   90.00
_cell.angle_beta   90.00
_cell.angle_gamma   90.00
#
_symmetry.space_group_name_H-M   'P 1'
#
loop_
_entity.id
_entity.type
_entity.pdbx_description
1 polymer ?
#
loop_
_entity_poly.entity_id
_entity_poly.type
_entity_poly.pdbx_seq_one_letter_code
_entity_poly.pdbx_strand_id
1 'polypeptide(L)'
;MSDVPHPNQFALLGQRRFAPFFWTQFLGAANDNVFKFAFTMLVTYRVQVAWLPPEMAGLVIGAVFILPFLLFSATAGQLADKHDKARLAQLVKSLEIAIMAAAMAGLLLQWPSVLLACIFGLGLHSTLFGPVKYAYLPQHLDEREITGGNGMVEMGTFVAILLGNVVGGVLIALPGTAWLSGAEAVAWTALGLALLGRAVAQFIPATPATEPGLRINWNPFTETWRNLRLAHGNPVVFRSLLGISWMWFFGAVFLSQFPSFAKDVLHGDEHVASALLVVFSVGVGLGSLLCEVLGRRHVEIGLVPLGAIGMSVFAADLWWAASALPASERLGLGAFLAQPAHWRVLADLFLLSLSAGLYSVPMYALIQLRSPATHRARIIAANNILNAVFMIVSSLLVGALLGAGFSIPQVFGLLALANAVVAGYVFLVVPEYLLRFVAWVLSHFVYRFRVRGDEHLPTQGAAILVCNHVSFVDAVLLMAASPRPIRFLMDHRIFQVPVLGALFRLAKAIPVAPRSEDPAAYEAALLAADAVLAEGDLLGI
;
A
#
# COMPACT_ATOMS: atom_id res chain seq x y z
N MET A 1 27.60 -10.11 -23.88
CA MET A 1 26.99 -10.91 -22.82
C MET A 1 25.51 -10.98 -23.14
N SER A 2 24.98 -12.18 -23.18
CA SER A 2 23.62 -12.47 -23.64
C SER A 2 22.58 -11.72 -22.83
N ASP A 3 21.65 -11.05 -23.52
CA ASP A 3 20.35 -10.65 -22.97
C ASP A 3 19.64 -11.89 -22.39
N VAL A 4 19.96 -12.23 -21.16
CA VAL A 4 19.12 -13.17 -20.42
C VAL A 4 17.83 -12.41 -20.16
N PRO A 5 16.68 -12.88 -20.71
CA PRO A 5 15.40 -12.24 -20.44
C PRO A 5 15.21 -12.31 -18.93
N HIS A 6 15.32 -11.17 -18.28
CA HIS A 6 15.12 -11.14 -16.84
C HIS A 6 13.66 -11.49 -16.54
N PRO A 7 13.38 -12.51 -15.75
CA PRO A 7 12.01 -12.90 -15.43
C PRO A 7 11.28 -11.70 -14.80
N ASN A 8 10.07 -11.40 -15.28
CA ASN A 8 9.22 -10.36 -14.69
C ASN A 8 8.73 -10.82 -13.29
N GLN A 9 8.14 -9.91 -12.52
CA GLN A 9 7.65 -10.20 -11.16
C GLN A 9 6.72 -11.44 -11.08
N PHE A 10 5.97 -11.75 -12.14
CA PHE A 10 5.11 -12.93 -12.18
C PHE A 10 5.89 -14.24 -12.17
N ALA A 11 7.16 -14.24 -12.60
CA ALA A 11 8.03 -15.40 -12.50
C ALA A 11 8.28 -15.84 -11.04
N LEU A 12 8.10 -14.94 -10.06
CA LEU A 12 8.16 -15.27 -8.64
C LEU A 12 7.10 -16.30 -8.25
N LEU A 13 5.92 -16.32 -8.91
CA LEU A 13 4.87 -17.30 -8.66
C LEU A 13 5.25 -18.73 -9.06
N GLY A 14 6.28 -18.91 -9.90
CA GLY A 14 6.86 -20.22 -10.22
C GLY A 14 7.99 -20.64 -9.26
N GLN A 15 8.40 -19.79 -8.31
CA GLN A 15 9.56 -20.05 -7.46
C GLN A 15 9.14 -20.52 -6.07
N ARG A 16 9.77 -21.60 -5.59
CA ARG A 16 9.50 -22.19 -4.27
C ARG A 16 9.72 -21.20 -3.11
N ARG A 17 10.62 -20.23 -3.28
CA ARG A 17 10.90 -19.22 -2.25
C ARG A 17 9.81 -18.16 -2.13
N PHE A 18 8.86 -18.03 -3.09
CA PHE A 18 7.82 -16.99 -3.08
C PHE A 18 6.40 -17.56 -3.20
N ALA A 19 6.17 -18.51 -4.13
CA ALA A 19 4.82 -18.98 -4.46
C ALA A 19 4.02 -19.54 -3.25
N PRO A 20 4.57 -20.42 -2.39
CA PRO A 20 3.82 -20.94 -1.25
C PRO A 20 3.45 -19.83 -0.25
N PHE A 21 4.35 -18.88 -0.04
CA PHE A 21 4.11 -17.72 0.80
C PHE A 21 3.00 -16.82 0.21
N PHE A 22 3.07 -16.51 -1.08
CA PHE A 22 2.07 -15.71 -1.78
C PHE A 22 0.67 -16.33 -1.69
N TRP A 23 0.54 -17.61 -2.00
CA TRP A 23 -0.75 -18.30 -1.93
C TRP A 23 -1.27 -18.44 -0.50
N THR A 24 -0.40 -18.63 0.48
CA THR A 24 -0.78 -18.66 1.90
C THR A 24 -1.41 -17.34 2.35
N GLN A 25 -0.80 -16.21 2.00
CA GLN A 25 -1.33 -14.89 2.33
C GLN A 25 -2.59 -14.55 1.53
N PHE A 26 -2.65 -14.93 0.25
CA PHE A 26 -3.80 -14.72 -0.62
C PHE A 26 -5.04 -15.45 -0.08
N LEU A 27 -4.90 -16.74 0.21
CA LEU A 27 -5.98 -17.57 0.75
C LEU A 27 -6.45 -17.06 2.12
N GLY A 28 -5.54 -16.58 2.97
CA GLY A 28 -5.91 -15.99 4.25
C GLY A 28 -6.71 -14.71 4.08
N ALA A 29 -6.25 -13.78 3.25
CA ALA A 29 -6.95 -12.52 2.98
C ALA A 29 -8.32 -12.77 2.31
N ALA A 30 -8.41 -13.75 1.41
CA ALA A 30 -9.68 -14.15 0.81
C ALA A 30 -10.65 -14.70 1.87
N ASN A 31 -10.18 -15.61 2.74
CA ASN A 31 -10.97 -16.22 3.78
C ASN A 31 -11.52 -15.21 4.80
N ASP A 32 -10.65 -14.29 5.26
CA ASP A 32 -11.05 -13.18 6.14
C ASP A 32 -12.24 -12.40 5.56
N ASN A 33 -12.19 -12.13 4.26
CA ASN A 33 -13.22 -11.33 3.60
C ASN A 33 -14.48 -12.14 3.22
N VAL A 34 -14.35 -13.42 2.86
CA VAL A 34 -15.50 -14.33 2.68
C VAL A 34 -16.34 -14.35 3.95
N PHE A 35 -15.72 -14.64 5.08
CA PHE A 35 -16.45 -14.79 6.34
C PHE A 35 -16.97 -13.45 6.87
N LYS A 36 -16.13 -12.42 6.88
CA LYS A 36 -16.49 -11.08 7.35
C LYS A 36 -17.68 -10.51 6.59
N PHE A 37 -17.64 -10.58 5.24
CA PHE A 37 -18.70 -10.06 4.41
C PHE A 37 -19.99 -10.88 4.54
N ALA A 38 -19.89 -12.21 4.53
CA ALA A 38 -21.04 -13.09 4.71
C ALA A 38 -21.74 -12.86 6.06
N PHE A 39 -20.97 -12.70 7.15
CA PHE A 39 -21.55 -12.41 8.47
C PHE A 39 -22.19 -11.02 8.52
N THR A 40 -21.58 -10.02 7.89
CA THR A 40 -22.17 -8.68 7.77
C THR A 40 -23.53 -8.77 7.05
N MET A 41 -23.59 -9.45 5.91
CA MET A 41 -24.84 -9.65 5.16
C MET A 41 -25.89 -10.44 5.94
N LEU A 42 -25.46 -11.46 6.68
CA LEU A 42 -26.34 -12.26 7.53
C LEU A 42 -27.04 -11.40 8.58
N VAL A 43 -26.29 -10.55 9.31
CA VAL A 43 -26.84 -9.65 10.34
C VAL A 43 -27.69 -8.55 9.72
N THR A 44 -27.27 -8.01 8.58
CA THR A 44 -27.99 -6.88 7.95
C THR A 44 -29.34 -7.28 7.38
N TYR A 45 -29.48 -8.50 6.82
CA TYR A 45 -30.65 -8.86 6.02
C TYR A 45 -31.45 -10.07 6.52
N ARG A 46 -30.85 -10.93 7.37
CA ARG A 46 -31.48 -12.25 7.66
C ARG A 46 -31.68 -12.56 9.13
N VAL A 47 -30.84 -12.07 10.01
CA VAL A 47 -30.85 -12.41 11.43
C VAL A 47 -30.97 -11.16 12.27
N GLN A 48 -32.03 -11.07 13.07
CA GLN A 48 -32.16 -9.99 14.05
C GLN A 48 -31.31 -10.31 15.29
N VAL A 49 -30.32 -9.46 15.57
CA VAL A 49 -29.45 -9.57 16.73
C VAL A 49 -29.76 -8.39 17.65
N ALA A 50 -30.36 -8.64 18.81
CA ALA A 50 -30.88 -7.59 19.72
C ALA A 50 -29.80 -6.58 20.15
N TRP A 51 -28.54 -6.99 20.24
CA TRP A 51 -27.39 -6.14 20.64
C TRP A 51 -26.58 -5.58 19.45
N LEU A 52 -26.93 -5.93 18.20
CA LEU A 52 -26.24 -5.47 16.99
C LEU A 52 -27.28 -5.07 15.93
N PRO A 53 -27.71 -3.80 15.91
CA PRO A 53 -28.62 -3.30 14.90
C PRO A 53 -28.04 -3.46 13.49
N PRO A 54 -28.88 -3.78 12.48
CA PRO A 54 -28.44 -3.98 11.09
C PRO A 54 -27.61 -2.82 10.53
N GLU A 55 -27.97 -1.57 10.87
CA GLU A 55 -27.30 -0.35 10.41
C GLU A 55 -25.87 -0.25 10.95
N MET A 56 -25.59 -0.86 12.09
CA MET A 56 -24.28 -0.85 12.75
C MET A 56 -23.45 -2.10 12.47
N ALA A 57 -24.01 -3.11 11.81
CA ALA A 57 -23.35 -4.41 11.61
C ALA A 57 -21.97 -4.25 10.95
N GLY A 58 -21.90 -3.57 9.83
CA GLY A 58 -20.64 -3.36 9.10
C GLY A 58 -19.59 -2.61 9.93
N LEU A 59 -20.01 -1.57 10.67
CA LEU A 59 -19.11 -0.76 11.50
C LEU A 59 -18.55 -1.58 12.67
N VAL A 60 -19.42 -2.29 13.40
CA VAL A 60 -19.02 -3.09 14.57
C VAL A 60 -18.14 -4.27 14.16
N ILE A 61 -18.54 -5.00 13.11
CA ILE A 61 -17.75 -6.13 12.58
C ILE A 61 -16.39 -5.66 12.09
N GLY A 62 -16.33 -4.52 11.38
CA GLY A 62 -15.07 -3.91 10.96
C GLY A 62 -14.20 -3.48 12.12
N ALA A 63 -14.76 -2.82 13.13
CA ALA A 63 -14.05 -2.39 14.33
C ALA A 63 -13.48 -3.57 15.13
N VAL A 64 -14.29 -4.63 15.32
CA VAL A 64 -13.88 -5.86 16.02
C VAL A 64 -12.74 -6.56 15.27
N PHE A 65 -12.76 -6.57 13.93
CA PHE A 65 -11.67 -7.12 13.11
C PHE A 65 -10.36 -6.33 13.25
N ILE A 66 -10.44 -4.99 13.35
CA ILE A 66 -9.27 -4.11 13.43
C ILE A 66 -8.69 -4.05 14.84
N LEU A 67 -9.50 -4.25 15.88
CA LEU A 67 -9.08 -4.15 17.28
C LEU A 67 -7.83 -4.98 17.64
N PRO A 68 -7.66 -6.24 17.19
CA PRO A 68 -6.44 -7.01 17.43
C PRO A 68 -5.17 -6.37 16.85
N PHE A 69 -5.25 -5.64 15.74
CA PHE A 69 -4.09 -4.94 15.16
C PHE A 69 -3.55 -3.87 16.12
N LEU A 70 -4.44 -3.19 16.84
CA LEU A 70 -4.04 -2.21 17.84
C LEU A 70 -3.43 -2.88 19.08
N LEU A 71 -4.02 -4.00 19.53
CA LEU A 71 -3.67 -4.64 20.80
C LEU A 71 -2.47 -5.59 20.71
N PHE A 72 -2.34 -6.33 19.60
CA PHE A 72 -1.42 -7.47 19.52
C PHE A 72 -0.31 -7.32 18.48
N SER A 73 -0.31 -6.28 17.61
CA SER A 73 0.75 -6.13 16.61
C SER A 73 2.14 -6.02 17.23
N ALA A 74 2.28 -5.31 18.35
CA ALA A 74 3.56 -5.19 19.04
C ALA A 74 4.12 -6.54 19.48
N THR A 75 3.28 -7.42 20.00
CA THR A 75 3.63 -8.80 20.36
C THR A 75 3.92 -9.65 19.12
N ALA A 76 3.10 -9.51 18.06
CA ALA A 76 3.28 -10.22 16.81
C ALA A 76 4.65 -9.90 16.15
N GLY A 77 5.08 -8.64 16.20
CA GLY A 77 6.40 -8.23 15.71
C GLY A 77 7.55 -8.90 16.45
N GLN A 78 7.47 -8.96 17.78
CA GLN A 78 8.47 -9.66 18.60
C GLN A 78 8.52 -11.17 18.28
N LEU A 79 7.36 -11.81 18.14
CA LEU A 79 7.28 -13.22 17.78
C LEU A 79 7.91 -13.49 16.42
N ALA A 80 7.68 -12.62 15.43
CA ALA A 80 8.23 -12.75 14.09
C ALA A 80 9.74 -12.51 14.01
N ASP A 81 10.31 -11.66 14.87
CA ASP A 81 11.77 -11.50 14.97
C ASP A 81 12.41 -12.67 15.74
N LYS A 82 11.73 -13.21 16.76
CA LYS A 82 12.26 -14.26 17.65
C LYS A 82 12.19 -15.66 17.06
N HIS A 83 11.22 -15.97 16.22
CA HIS A 83 10.95 -17.32 15.74
C HIS A 83 11.12 -17.44 14.22
N ASP A 84 11.26 -18.68 13.74
CA ASP A 84 11.23 -18.99 12.30
C ASP A 84 9.88 -18.58 11.71
N LYS A 85 9.91 -17.74 10.66
CA LYS A 85 8.71 -17.14 10.07
C LYS A 85 7.84 -18.14 9.32
N ALA A 86 8.44 -19.19 8.75
CA ALA A 86 7.68 -20.26 8.10
C ALA A 86 6.88 -21.07 9.14
N ARG A 87 7.50 -21.38 10.29
CA ARG A 87 6.79 -22.04 11.39
C ARG A 87 5.69 -21.18 11.98
N LEU A 88 5.95 -19.87 12.16
CA LEU A 88 4.91 -18.94 12.60
C LEU A 88 3.75 -18.89 11.61
N ALA A 89 4.02 -18.79 10.31
CA ALA A 89 2.98 -18.82 9.29
C ALA A 89 2.12 -20.09 9.40
N GLN A 90 2.74 -21.26 9.58
CA GLN A 90 2.05 -22.54 9.76
C GLN A 90 1.18 -22.58 11.03
N LEU A 91 1.69 -22.06 12.16
CA LEU A 91 0.94 -21.98 13.42
C LEU A 91 -0.26 -21.03 13.30
N VAL A 92 -0.06 -19.87 12.70
CA VAL A 92 -1.11 -18.87 12.46
C VAL A 92 -2.18 -19.46 11.52
N LYS A 93 -1.80 -20.20 10.48
CA LYS A 93 -2.77 -20.90 9.61
C LYS A 93 -3.48 -22.06 10.33
N SER A 94 -2.87 -22.70 11.32
CA SER A 94 -3.56 -23.67 12.18
C SER A 94 -4.58 -23.02 13.10
N LEU A 95 -4.26 -21.81 13.61
CA LEU A 95 -5.22 -20.99 14.37
C LEU A 95 -6.44 -20.62 13.49
N GLU A 96 -6.22 -20.27 12.22
CA GLU A 96 -7.30 -19.97 11.28
C GLU A 96 -8.25 -21.16 11.12
N ILE A 97 -7.75 -22.40 11.04
CA ILE A 97 -8.60 -23.59 10.99
C ILE A 97 -9.48 -23.70 12.23
N ALA A 98 -8.92 -23.48 13.43
CA ALA A 98 -9.67 -23.53 14.67
C ALA A 98 -10.77 -22.44 14.71
N ILE A 99 -10.45 -21.23 14.25
CA ILE A 99 -11.41 -20.12 14.15
C ILE A 99 -12.52 -20.47 13.17
N MET A 100 -12.19 -21.01 11.99
CA MET A 100 -13.19 -21.37 10.98
C MET A 100 -14.05 -22.58 11.40
N ALA A 101 -13.51 -23.52 12.15
CA ALA A 101 -14.30 -24.58 12.75
C ALA A 101 -15.31 -24.04 13.80
N ALA A 102 -14.87 -23.09 14.62
CA ALA A 102 -15.78 -22.40 15.55
C ALA A 102 -16.82 -21.54 14.80
N ALA A 103 -16.42 -20.88 13.71
CA ALA A 103 -17.33 -20.11 12.86
C ALA A 103 -18.36 -21.01 12.17
N MET A 104 -17.96 -22.19 11.70
CA MET A 104 -18.88 -23.21 11.19
C MET A 104 -19.92 -23.60 12.24
N ALA A 105 -19.49 -23.93 13.46
CA ALA A 105 -20.42 -24.22 14.56
C ALA A 105 -21.35 -23.04 14.86
N GLY A 106 -20.82 -21.80 14.88
CA GLY A 106 -21.60 -20.59 15.08
C GLY A 106 -22.65 -20.32 14.00
N LEU A 107 -22.31 -20.61 12.72
CA LEU A 107 -23.25 -20.49 11.60
C LEU A 107 -24.35 -21.56 11.68
N LEU A 108 -23.99 -22.83 11.95
CA LEU A 108 -24.93 -23.93 12.03
C LEU A 108 -25.87 -23.82 13.23
N LEU A 109 -25.38 -23.35 14.36
CA LEU A 109 -26.14 -23.16 15.58
C LEU A 109 -26.80 -21.77 15.70
N GLN A 110 -26.57 -20.89 14.71
CA GLN A 110 -27.05 -19.52 14.67
C GLN A 110 -26.66 -18.71 15.93
N TRP A 111 -25.39 -18.74 16.32
CA TRP A 111 -24.83 -18.03 17.47
C TRP A 111 -24.06 -16.76 17.05
N PRO A 112 -24.70 -15.60 16.92
CA PRO A 112 -24.05 -14.37 16.44
C PRO A 112 -22.89 -13.90 17.30
N SER A 113 -22.92 -14.12 18.62
CA SER A 113 -21.82 -13.78 19.54
C SER A 113 -20.56 -14.61 19.27
N VAL A 114 -20.72 -15.90 18.93
CA VAL A 114 -19.58 -16.76 18.53
C VAL A 114 -19.04 -16.28 17.19
N LEU A 115 -19.90 -15.92 16.23
CA LEU A 115 -19.45 -15.39 14.93
C LEU A 115 -18.68 -14.08 15.10
N LEU A 116 -19.11 -13.18 15.99
CA LEU A 116 -18.37 -11.95 16.29
C LEU A 116 -17.04 -12.22 16.98
N ALA A 117 -16.97 -13.21 17.87
CA ALA A 117 -15.72 -13.67 18.48
C ALA A 117 -14.77 -14.26 17.40
N CYS A 118 -15.30 -14.96 16.39
CA CYS A 118 -14.52 -15.44 15.26
C CYS A 118 -13.98 -14.29 14.39
N ILE A 119 -14.71 -13.19 14.23
CA ILE A 119 -14.20 -11.96 13.56
C ILE A 119 -13.01 -11.39 14.32
N PHE A 120 -13.08 -11.30 15.65
CA PHE A 120 -11.93 -10.92 16.48
C PHE A 120 -10.76 -11.89 16.30
N GLY A 121 -11.05 -13.19 16.30
CA GLY A 121 -10.06 -14.24 16.04
C GLY A 121 -9.36 -14.10 14.70
N LEU A 122 -10.11 -13.81 13.62
CA LEU A 122 -9.54 -13.53 12.29
C LEU A 122 -8.68 -12.27 12.28
N GLY A 123 -9.13 -11.20 12.94
CA GLY A 123 -8.31 -10.01 13.15
C GLY A 123 -7.00 -10.33 13.88
N LEU A 124 -7.04 -11.19 14.90
CA LEU A 124 -5.85 -11.68 15.61
C LEU A 124 -4.94 -12.51 14.70
N HIS A 125 -5.51 -13.46 13.94
CA HIS A 125 -4.80 -14.23 12.93
C HIS A 125 -4.05 -13.32 11.94
N SER A 126 -4.74 -12.34 11.35
CA SER A 126 -4.16 -11.39 10.40
C SER A 126 -3.13 -10.48 11.05
N THR A 127 -3.32 -10.09 12.32
CA THR A 127 -2.35 -9.33 13.12
C THR A 127 -1.04 -10.11 13.31
N LEU A 128 -1.13 -11.39 13.65
CA LEU A 128 0.04 -12.25 13.84
C LEU A 128 0.78 -12.50 12.52
N PHE A 129 0.04 -12.57 11.41
CA PHE A 129 0.62 -12.82 10.09
C PHE A 129 1.27 -11.56 9.48
N GLY A 130 0.78 -10.36 9.79
CA GLY A 130 1.24 -9.10 9.19
C GLY A 130 2.76 -8.86 9.26
N PRO A 131 3.40 -8.89 10.44
CA PRO A 131 4.85 -8.75 10.58
C PRO A 131 5.63 -9.87 9.87
N VAL A 132 5.11 -11.11 9.87
CA VAL A 132 5.69 -12.22 9.12
C VAL A 132 5.67 -11.93 7.63
N LYS A 133 4.53 -11.43 7.10
CA LYS A 133 4.30 -11.13 5.69
C LYS A 133 5.41 -10.25 5.10
N TYR A 134 5.66 -9.11 5.70
CA TYR A 134 6.61 -8.15 5.15
C TYR A 134 8.07 -8.39 5.57
N ALA A 135 8.32 -9.07 6.71
CA ALA A 135 9.67 -9.43 7.13
C ALA A 135 10.21 -10.69 6.42
N TYR A 136 9.33 -11.50 5.80
CA TYR A 136 9.68 -12.66 5.00
C TYR A 136 10.38 -12.26 3.71
N LEU A 137 9.83 -11.27 2.98
CA LEU A 137 10.27 -10.91 1.64
C LEU A 137 11.78 -10.62 1.54
N PRO A 138 12.38 -9.77 2.41
CA PRO A 138 13.81 -9.46 2.32
C PRO A 138 14.75 -10.61 2.72
N GLN A 139 14.22 -11.72 3.24
CA GLN A 139 15.01 -12.93 3.52
C GLN A 139 15.04 -13.92 2.34
N HIS A 140 14.15 -13.72 1.36
CA HIS A 140 13.97 -14.63 0.23
C HIS A 140 14.07 -13.98 -1.14
N LEU A 141 13.98 -12.64 -1.20
CA LEU A 141 14.06 -11.86 -2.42
C LEU A 141 15.29 -10.97 -2.40
N ASP A 142 15.93 -10.85 -3.55
CA ASP A 142 17.02 -9.92 -3.75
C ASP A 142 16.50 -8.47 -3.75
N GLU A 143 17.39 -7.51 -3.53
CA GLU A 143 17.05 -6.08 -3.50
C GLU A 143 16.32 -5.63 -4.77
N ARG A 144 16.69 -6.18 -5.93
CA ARG A 144 16.07 -5.93 -7.23
C ARG A 144 14.66 -6.52 -7.40
N GLU A 145 14.31 -7.52 -6.59
CA GLU A 145 13.01 -8.21 -6.63
C GLU A 145 12.03 -7.69 -5.58
N ILE A 146 12.51 -6.93 -4.59
CA ILE A 146 11.69 -6.47 -3.45
C ILE A 146 10.51 -5.63 -3.91
N THR A 147 10.69 -4.73 -4.87
CA THR A 147 9.59 -3.88 -5.39
C THR A 147 8.52 -4.75 -6.06
N GLY A 148 8.93 -5.66 -6.95
CA GLY A 148 8.02 -6.60 -7.61
C GLY A 148 7.33 -7.54 -6.63
N GLY A 149 8.08 -8.07 -5.66
CA GLY A 149 7.53 -8.91 -4.60
C GLY A 149 6.46 -8.21 -3.76
N ASN A 150 6.69 -6.96 -3.36
CA ASN A 150 5.68 -6.14 -2.67
C ASN A 150 4.48 -5.83 -3.57
N GLY A 151 4.72 -5.46 -4.84
CA GLY A 151 3.66 -5.23 -5.81
C GLY A 151 2.75 -6.45 -5.99
N MET A 152 3.33 -7.65 -6.10
CA MET A 152 2.58 -8.90 -6.17
C MET A 152 1.77 -9.17 -4.89
N VAL A 153 2.36 -8.95 -3.72
CA VAL A 153 1.70 -9.15 -2.42
C VAL A 153 0.54 -8.16 -2.23
N GLU A 154 0.71 -6.90 -2.55
CA GLU A 154 -0.36 -5.89 -2.48
C GLU A 154 -1.47 -6.20 -3.49
N MET A 155 -1.14 -6.44 -4.76
CA MET A 155 -2.11 -6.86 -5.77
C MET A 155 -2.89 -8.09 -5.31
N GLY A 156 -2.17 -9.13 -4.84
CA GLY A 156 -2.77 -10.36 -4.32
C GLY A 156 -3.71 -10.09 -3.14
N THR A 157 -3.36 -9.16 -2.24
CA THR A 157 -4.22 -8.77 -1.11
C THR A 157 -5.52 -8.12 -1.58
N PHE A 158 -5.46 -7.14 -2.49
CA PHE A 158 -6.67 -6.47 -2.99
C PHE A 158 -7.55 -7.39 -3.85
N VAL A 159 -6.96 -8.24 -4.68
CA VAL A 159 -7.71 -9.27 -5.43
C VAL A 159 -8.36 -10.28 -4.47
N ALA A 160 -7.67 -10.70 -3.41
CA ALA A 160 -8.22 -11.60 -2.41
C ALA A 160 -9.39 -10.97 -1.62
N ILE A 161 -9.27 -9.68 -1.26
CA ILE A 161 -10.36 -8.92 -0.63
C ILE A 161 -11.58 -8.88 -1.54
N LEU A 162 -11.38 -8.53 -2.81
CA LEU A 162 -12.46 -8.45 -3.80
C LEU A 162 -13.15 -9.81 -3.97
N LEU A 163 -12.38 -10.85 -4.28
CA LEU A 163 -12.92 -12.20 -4.49
C LEU A 163 -13.59 -12.72 -3.22
N GLY A 164 -13.00 -12.47 -2.05
CA GLY A 164 -13.57 -12.87 -0.76
C GLY A 164 -14.94 -12.24 -0.51
N ASN A 165 -15.08 -10.94 -0.73
CA ASN A 165 -16.35 -10.23 -0.58
C ASN A 165 -17.40 -10.73 -1.57
N VAL A 166 -17.04 -10.92 -2.84
CA VAL A 166 -17.97 -11.44 -3.86
C VAL A 166 -18.41 -12.86 -3.51
N VAL A 167 -17.47 -13.75 -3.22
CA VAL A 167 -17.77 -15.14 -2.86
C VAL A 167 -18.63 -15.20 -1.58
N GLY A 168 -18.26 -14.46 -0.53
CA GLY A 168 -19.04 -14.40 0.72
C GLY A 168 -20.46 -13.92 0.51
N GLY A 169 -20.64 -12.87 -0.32
CA GLY A 169 -21.96 -12.34 -0.66
C GLY A 169 -22.81 -13.30 -1.47
N VAL A 170 -22.24 -13.93 -2.50
CA VAL A 170 -22.95 -14.90 -3.35
C VAL A 170 -23.34 -16.12 -2.52
N LEU A 171 -22.43 -16.69 -1.74
CA LEU A 171 -22.69 -17.89 -0.96
C LEU A 171 -23.79 -17.67 0.08
N ILE A 172 -23.71 -16.57 0.86
CA ILE A 172 -24.72 -16.30 1.90
C ILE A 172 -26.09 -16.01 1.29
N ALA A 173 -26.15 -15.51 0.06
CA ALA A 173 -27.38 -15.22 -0.66
C ALA A 173 -28.07 -16.45 -1.25
N LEU A 174 -27.36 -17.60 -1.34
CA LEU A 174 -27.95 -18.81 -1.93
C LEU A 174 -29.29 -19.18 -1.26
N PRO A 175 -30.32 -19.46 -2.06
CA PRO A 175 -31.56 -20.03 -1.55
C PRO A 175 -31.26 -21.40 -0.96
N GLY A 176 -31.68 -21.64 0.28
CA GLY A 176 -31.48 -22.94 0.91
C GLY A 176 -32.11 -24.07 0.07
N THR A 177 -31.34 -25.13 -0.16
CA THR A 177 -31.83 -26.40 -0.73
C THR A 177 -32.00 -27.41 0.39
N ALA A 178 -32.59 -28.57 0.09
CA ALA A 178 -32.69 -29.68 1.05
C ALA A 178 -31.31 -30.17 1.56
N TRP A 179 -30.23 -29.83 0.88
CA TRP A 179 -28.87 -30.34 1.11
C TRP A 179 -27.88 -29.27 1.55
N LEU A 180 -28.12 -27.98 1.27
CA LEU A 180 -27.16 -26.91 1.54
C LEU A 180 -27.87 -25.56 1.70
N SER A 181 -27.69 -24.93 2.85
CA SER A 181 -28.09 -23.54 3.09
C SER A 181 -26.92 -22.59 2.73
N GLY A 182 -27.23 -21.30 2.52
CA GLY A 182 -26.19 -20.30 2.28
C GLY A 182 -25.18 -20.19 3.43
N ALA A 183 -25.63 -20.34 4.68
CA ALA A 183 -24.76 -20.35 5.85
C ALA A 183 -23.82 -21.56 5.85
N GLU A 184 -24.31 -22.75 5.50
CA GLU A 184 -23.48 -23.95 5.36
C GLU A 184 -22.47 -23.81 4.22
N ALA A 185 -22.87 -23.24 3.08
CA ALA A 185 -21.98 -22.99 1.97
C ALA A 185 -20.81 -22.07 2.38
N VAL A 186 -21.08 -21.00 3.12
CA VAL A 186 -20.04 -20.12 3.70
C VAL A 186 -19.16 -20.90 4.67
N ALA A 187 -19.74 -21.69 5.58
CA ALA A 187 -19.01 -22.45 6.58
C ALA A 187 -18.02 -23.44 5.95
N TRP A 188 -18.46 -24.23 4.99
CA TRP A 188 -17.60 -25.19 4.27
C TRP A 188 -16.53 -24.51 3.43
N THR A 189 -16.87 -23.40 2.76
CA THR A 189 -15.92 -22.64 1.96
C THR A 189 -14.83 -22.02 2.83
N ALA A 190 -15.20 -21.38 3.94
CA ALA A 190 -14.24 -20.76 4.85
C ALA A 190 -13.32 -21.79 5.52
N LEU A 191 -13.86 -22.92 5.97
CA LEU A 191 -13.06 -24.01 6.51
C LEU A 191 -12.15 -24.63 5.43
N GLY A 192 -12.65 -24.83 4.21
CA GLY A 192 -11.89 -25.35 3.08
C GLY A 192 -10.70 -24.42 2.70
N LEU A 193 -10.95 -23.11 2.66
CA LEU A 193 -9.88 -22.11 2.43
C LEU A 193 -8.81 -22.13 3.53
N ALA A 194 -9.22 -22.26 4.80
CA ALA A 194 -8.29 -22.36 5.93
C ALA A 194 -7.43 -23.63 5.84
N LEU A 195 -8.04 -24.78 5.53
CA LEU A 195 -7.33 -26.05 5.35
C LEU A 195 -6.35 -25.97 4.17
N LEU A 196 -6.80 -25.43 3.04
CA LEU A 196 -5.95 -25.25 1.85
C LEU A 196 -4.79 -24.29 2.16
N GLY A 197 -5.08 -23.16 2.80
CA GLY A 197 -4.05 -22.18 3.20
C GLY A 197 -3.01 -22.80 4.14
N ARG A 198 -3.44 -23.66 5.08
CA ARG A 198 -2.54 -24.40 5.98
C ARG A 198 -1.72 -25.45 5.23
N ALA A 199 -2.32 -26.15 4.27
CA ALA A 199 -1.61 -27.12 3.44
C ALA A 199 -0.54 -26.44 2.58
N VAL A 200 -0.85 -25.30 1.96
CA VAL A 200 0.11 -24.52 1.17
C VAL A 200 1.23 -23.95 2.06
N ALA A 201 0.92 -23.51 3.27
CA ALA A 201 1.91 -22.97 4.21
C ALA A 201 3.01 -23.98 4.59
N GLN A 202 2.79 -25.29 4.43
CA GLN A 202 3.82 -26.31 4.67
C GLN A 202 4.99 -26.22 3.69
N PHE A 203 4.76 -25.69 2.51
CA PHE A 203 5.79 -25.57 1.47
C PHE A 203 6.60 -24.26 1.58
N ILE A 204 6.27 -23.37 2.53
CA ILE A 204 7.07 -22.16 2.80
C ILE A 204 8.46 -22.61 3.28
N PRO A 205 9.55 -22.14 2.63
CA PRO A 205 10.90 -22.47 3.03
C PRO A 205 11.20 -22.00 4.45
N ALA A 206 12.10 -22.71 5.14
CA ALA A 206 12.59 -22.30 6.45
C ALA A 206 13.13 -20.86 6.39
N THR A 207 12.69 -20.04 7.33
CA THR A 207 13.01 -18.60 7.39
C THR A 207 13.47 -18.27 8.80
N PRO A 208 14.79 -18.43 9.07
CA PRO A 208 15.33 -18.36 10.41
C PRO A 208 14.99 -17.08 11.16
N ALA A 209 14.90 -17.19 12.48
CA ALA A 209 14.73 -16.05 13.38
C ALA A 209 15.84 -15.02 13.18
N THR A 210 15.49 -13.75 13.16
CA THR A 210 16.47 -12.65 13.04
C THR A 210 17.05 -12.24 14.40
N GLU A 211 16.33 -12.51 15.51
CA GLU A 211 16.76 -12.23 16.86
C GLU A 211 16.32 -13.36 17.85
N PRO A 212 16.92 -14.55 17.80
CA PRO A 212 16.48 -15.70 18.62
C PRO A 212 16.54 -15.44 20.13
N GLY A 213 17.47 -14.58 20.58
CA GLY A 213 17.67 -14.23 21.99
C GLY A 213 16.69 -13.18 22.52
N LEU A 214 15.77 -12.68 21.73
CA LEU A 214 14.83 -11.64 22.13
C LEU A 214 13.98 -12.08 23.34
N ARG A 215 13.99 -11.27 24.39
CA ARG A 215 13.05 -11.42 25.52
C ARG A 215 11.75 -10.71 25.18
N ILE A 216 10.65 -11.47 25.13
CA ILE A 216 9.34 -10.93 24.77
C ILE A 216 8.81 -10.04 25.90
N ASN A 217 8.46 -8.82 25.57
CA ASN A 217 7.72 -7.93 26.44
C ASN A 217 6.21 -8.10 26.16
N TRP A 218 5.49 -8.66 27.12
CA TRP A 218 4.06 -8.92 26.99
C TRP A 218 3.16 -7.70 27.21
N ASN A 219 3.73 -6.56 27.65
CA ASN A 219 2.96 -5.33 27.80
C ASN A 219 2.84 -4.63 26.41
N PRO A 220 1.64 -4.62 25.81
CA PRO A 220 1.44 -4.08 24.46
C PRO A 220 1.73 -2.58 24.37
N PHE A 221 1.45 -1.81 25.42
CA PHE A 221 1.62 -0.35 25.40
C PHE A 221 3.10 0.05 25.42
N THR A 222 3.88 -0.54 26.33
CA THR A 222 5.32 -0.26 26.40
C THR A 222 6.05 -0.75 25.17
N GLU A 223 5.65 -1.89 24.60
CA GLU A 223 6.27 -2.42 23.39
C GLU A 223 5.85 -1.64 22.15
N THR A 224 4.61 -1.18 22.05
CA THR A 224 4.18 -0.26 20.97
C THR A 224 5.03 1.00 20.98
N TRP A 225 5.22 1.62 22.17
CA TRP A 225 6.08 2.80 22.29
C TRP A 225 7.53 2.52 21.88
N ARG A 226 8.06 1.37 22.29
CA ARG A 226 9.41 0.94 21.90
C ARG A 226 9.55 0.75 20.40
N ASN A 227 8.58 0.11 19.74
CA ASN A 227 8.58 -0.14 18.31
C ASN A 227 8.47 1.18 17.51
N LEU A 228 7.64 2.12 17.95
CA LEU A 228 7.55 3.46 17.37
C LEU A 228 8.88 4.22 17.53
N ARG A 229 9.53 4.11 18.69
CA ARG A 229 10.84 4.73 18.92
C ARG A 229 11.92 4.12 18.02
N LEU A 230 11.92 2.80 17.83
CA LEU A 230 12.83 2.12 16.89
C LEU A 230 12.64 2.63 15.47
N ALA A 231 11.40 2.77 15.01
CA ALA A 231 11.09 3.32 13.69
C ALA A 231 11.51 4.79 13.58
N HIS A 232 11.29 5.60 14.62
CA HIS A 232 11.67 7.02 14.67
C HIS A 232 13.17 7.26 14.55
N GLY A 233 13.99 6.29 14.96
CA GLY A 233 15.45 6.35 14.83
C GLY A 233 15.96 6.43 13.38
N ASN A 234 15.13 6.08 12.40
CA ASN A 234 15.42 6.25 10.98
C ASN A 234 14.32 7.12 10.32
N PRO A 235 14.62 8.37 9.94
CA PRO A 235 13.62 9.28 9.38
C PRO A 235 12.95 8.76 8.10
N VAL A 236 13.69 8.04 7.24
CA VAL A 236 13.14 7.46 6.01
C VAL A 236 12.09 6.40 6.35
N VAL A 237 12.41 5.50 7.27
CA VAL A 237 11.50 4.46 7.74
C VAL A 237 10.27 5.07 8.38
N PHE A 238 10.44 6.01 9.33
CA PHE A 238 9.33 6.62 10.05
C PHE A 238 8.37 7.39 9.13
N ARG A 239 8.91 8.15 8.18
CA ARG A 239 8.10 8.85 7.17
C ARG A 239 7.36 7.87 6.26
N SER A 240 7.99 6.74 5.91
CA SER A 240 7.34 5.69 5.12
C SER A 240 6.18 5.04 5.89
N LEU A 241 6.34 4.79 7.21
CA LEU A 241 5.25 4.29 8.06
C LEU A 241 4.06 5.27 8.05
N LEU A 242 4.32 6.55 8.28
CA LEU A 242 3.26 7.58 8.26
C LEU A 242 2.59 7.69 6.90
N GLY A 243 3.37 7.62 5.82
CA GLY A 243 2.85 7.65 4.46
C GLY A 243 1.93 6.47 4.16
N ILE A 244 2.34 5.24 4.52
CA ILE A 244 1.51 4.05 4.36
C ILE A 244 0.24 4.17 5.20
N SER A 245 0.35 4.61 6.44
CA SER A 245 -0.81 4.80 7.32
C SER A 245 -1.77 5.85 6.78
N TRP A 246 -1.25 6.90 6.15
CA TRP A 246 -2.06 7.89 5.42
C TRP A 246 -2.81 7.28 4.24
N MET A 247 -2.16 6.41 3.46
CA MET A 247 -2.82 5.69 2.36
C MET A 247 -3.96 4.80 2.88
N TRP A 248 -3.77 4.12 4.02
CA TRP A 248 -4.83 3.33 4.65
C TRP A 248 -5.97 4.20 5.19
N PHE A 249 -5.67 5.38 5.75
CA PHE A 249 -6.68 6.39 6.10
C PHE A 249 -7.52 6.77 4.88
N PHE A 250 -6.84 7.14 3.79
CA PHE A 250 -7.44 7.56 2.54
C PHE A 250 -8.32 6.44 1.94
N GLY A 251 -7.77 5.24 1.83
CA GLY A 251 -8.50 4.08 1.31
C GLY A 251 -9.71 3.68 2.16
N ALA A 252 -9.58 3.78 3.49
CA ALA A 252 -10.68 3.44 4.42
C ALA A 252 -11.88 4.39 4.27
N VAL A 253 -11.66 5.68 4.00
CA VAL A 253 -12.73 6.63 3.70
C VAL A 253 -13.53 6.15 2.49
N PHE A 254 -12.88 5.85 1.37
CA PHE A 254 -13.55 5.40 0.15
C PHE A 254 -14.29 4.07 0.36
N LEU A 255 -13.57 3.07 0.89
CA LEU A 255 -14.14 1.73 1.09
C LEU A 255 -15.38 1.73 2.01
N SER A 256 -15.37 2.56 3.04
CA SER A 256 -16.52 2.69 3.95
C SER A 256 -17.71 3.39 3.31
N GLN A 257 -17.48 4.28 2.34
CA GLN A 257 -18.52 5.08 1.72
C GLN A 257 -19.09 4.49 0.42
N PHE A 258 -18.47 3.48 -0.19
CA PHE A 258 -18.96 2.93 -1.46
C PHE A 258 -20.43 2.53 -1.48
N PRO A 259 -20.99 1.86 -0.46
CA PRO A 259 -22.41 1.53 -0.47
C PRO A 259 -23.32 2.77 -0.48
N SER A 260 -23.04 3.75 0.39
CA SER A 260 -23.81 4.99 0.46
C SER A 260 -23.56 5.89 -0.76
N PHE A 261 -22.33 5.96 -1.24
CA PHE A 261 -21.98 6.70 -2.45
C PHE A 261 -22.71 6.16 -3.67
N ALA A 262 -22.74 4.83 -3.85
CA ALA A 262 -23.49 4.20 -4.93
C ALA A 262 -24.98 4.50 -4.83
N LYS A 263 -25.56 4.37 -3.63
CA LYS A 263 -27.01 4.53 -3.40
C LYS A 263 -27.45 6.00 -3.46
N ASP A 264 -26.79 6.87 -2.69
CA ASP A 264 -27.30 8.21 -2.38
C ASP A 264 -26.78 9.28 -3.35
N VAL A 265 -25.66 9.02 -4.03
CA VAL A 265 -25.01 9.98 -4.97
C VAL A 265 -25.11 9.50 -6.41
N LEU A 266 -24.82 8.22 -6.67
CA LEU A 266 -24.85 7.66 -8.02
C LEU A 266 -26.21 7.07 -8.37
N HIS A 267 -27.14 7.02 -7.43
CA HIS A 267 -28.47 6.40 -7.55
C HIS A 267 -28.43 4.96 -8.09
N GLY A 268 -27.33 4.24 -7.78
CA GLY A 268 -27.09 2.86 -8.19
C GLY A 268 -27.63 1.83 -7.19
N ASP A 269 -27.78 0.61 -7.68
CA ASP A 269 -28.09 -0.55 -6.84
C ASP A 269 -26.81 -1.14 -6.17
N GLU A 270 -26.96 -2.26 -5.47
CA GLU A 270 -25.88 -2.99 -4.81
C GLU A 270 -24.82 -3.52 -5.79
N HIS A 271 -25.18 -3.73 -7.06
CA HIS A 271 -24.22 -4.14 -8.11
C HIS A 271 -23.31 -2.98 -8.51
N VAL A 272 -23.83 -1.73 -8.50
CA VAL A 272 -23.03 -0.53 -8.71
C VAL A 272 -22.03 -0.35 -7.55
N ALA A 273 -22.45 -0.53 -6.29
CA ALA A 273 -21.54 -0.49 -5.15
C ALA A 273 -20.42 -1.54 -5.27
N SER A 274 -20.78 -2.75 -5.69
CA SER A 274 -19.80 -3.82 -5.97
C SER A 274 -18.84 -3.45 -7.11
N ALA A 275 -19.36 -2.83 -8.17
CA ALA A 275 -18.52 -2.36 -9.29
C ALA A 275 -17.50 -1.30 -8.85
N LEU A 276 -17.86 -0.37 -7.96
CA LEU A 276 -16.92 0.59 -7.38
C LEU A 276 -15.78 -0.12 -6.63
N LEU A 277 -16.10 -1.14 -5.84
CA LEU A 277 -15.09 -1.95 -5.14
C LEU A 277 -14.18 -2.69 -6.13
N VAL A 278 -14.73 -3.24 -7.22
CA VAL A 278 -13.95 -3.88 -8.30
C VAL A 278 -12.98 -2.88 -8.92
N VAL A 279 -13.48 -1.72 -9.36
CA VAL A 279 -12.67 -0.68 -10.00
C VAL A 279 -11.54 -0.22 -9.07
N PHE A 280 -11.85 0.04 -7.80
CA PHE A 280 -10.86 0.42 -6.80
C PHE A 280 -9.79 -0.65 -6.59
N SER A 281 -10.20 -1.91 -6.40
CA SER A 281 -9.27 -3.02 -6.15
C SER A 281 -8.37 -3.30 -7.36
N VAL A 282 -8.93 -3.25 -8.57
CA VAL A 282 -8.17 -3.40 -9.83
C VAL A 282 -7.18 -2.25 -9.99
N GLY A 283 -7.60 -1.01 -9.70
CA GLY A 283 -6.71 0.15 -9.75
C GLY A 283 -5.52 0.01 -8.81
N VAL A 284 -5.74 -0.28 -7.52
CA VAL A 284 -4.64 -0.50 -6.55
C VAL A 284 -3.73 -1.65 -7.01
N GLY A 285 -4.32 -2.77 -7.45
CA GLY A 285 -3.56 -3.93 -7.92
C GLY A 285 -2.65 -3.60 -9.11
N LEU A 286 -3.18 -2.93 -10.14
CA LEU A 286 -2.42 -2.51 -11.31
C LEU A 286 -1.36 -1.46 -10.95
N GLY A 287 -1.68 -0.48 -10.11
CA GLY A 287 -0.72 0.51 -9.61
C GLY A 287 0.45 -0.14 -8.87
N SER A 288 0.15 -1.14 -8.05
CA SER A 288 1.17 -1.91 -7.32
C SER A 288 2.10 -2.69 -8.27
N LEU A 289 1.54 -3.31 -9.31
CA LEU A 289 2.33 -4.04 -10.32
C LEU A 289 3.18 -3.12 -11.20
N LEU A 290 2.67 -1.92 -11.51
CA LEU A 290 3.39 -0.94 -12.31
C LEU A 290 4.67 -0.42 -11.63
N CYS A 291 4.76 -0.50 -10.29
CA CYS A 291 5.95 -0.06 -9.55
C CYS A 291 7.23 -0.77 -10.00
N GLU A 292 7.20 -2.08 -10.30
CA GLU A 292 8.37 -2.79 -10.81
C GLU A 292 8.75 -2.34 -12.21
N VAL A 293 7.74 -2.19 -13.08
CA VAL A 293 7.96 -1.79 -14.47
C VAL A 293 8.55 -0.38 -14.55
N LEU A 294 7.96 0.56 -13.81
CA LEU A 294 8.39 1.96 -13.79
C LEU A 294 9.69 2.15 -13.00
N GLY A 295 9.91 1.38 -11.95
CA GLY A 295 11.10 1.42 -11.11
C GLY A 295 12.30 0.66 -11.69
N ARG A 296 12.15 -0.08 -12.80
CA ARG A 296 13.23 -0.88 -13.41
C ARG A 296 13.95 -1.77 -12.38
N ARG A 297 13.20 -2.42 -11.50
CA ARG A 297 13.72 -3.30 -10.43
C ARG A 297 14.53 -2.59 -9.34
N HIS A 298 14.39 -1.28 -9.23
CA HIS A 298 14.89 -0.49 -8.12
C HIS A 298 13.71 0.13 -7.38
N VAL A 299 13.92 0.49 -6.13
CA VAL A 299 12.91 1.24 -5.38
C VAL A 299 12.88 2.67 -5.92
N GLU A 300 11.92 2.94 -6.81
CA GLU A 300 11.75 4.25 -7.43
C GLU A 300 10.97 5.18 -6.49
N ILE A 301 11.70 5.96 -5.71
CA ILE A 301 11.11 6.89 -4.73
C ILE A 301 10.27 7.99 -5.41
N GLY A 302 10.59 8.34 -6.67
CA GLY A 302 9.83 9.32 -7.44
C GLY A 302 8.36 8.92 -7.71
N LEU A 303 8.02 7.64 -7.59
CA LEU A 303 6.64 7.17 -7.68
C LEU A 303 5.78 7.61 -6.49
N VAL A 304 6.39 7.84 -5.31
CA VAL A 304 5.65 8.24 -4.10
C VAL A 304 5.00 9.62 -4.27
N PRO A 305 5.73 10.71 -4.59
CA PRO A 305 5.11 12.00 -4.85
C PRO A 305 4.20 11.98 -6.08
N LEU A 306 4.53 11.21 -7.13
CA LEU A 306 3.64 11.05 -8.29
C LEU A 306 2.31 10.42 -7.89
N GLY A 307 2.34 9.33 -7.11
CA GLY A 307 1.14 8.69 -6.59
C GLY A 307 0.33 9.62 -5.69
N ALA A 308 1.00 10.35 -4.77
CA ALA A 308 0.33 11.32 -3.91
C ALA A 308 -0.37 12.45 -4.69
N ILE A 309 0.26 12.97 -5.74
CA ILE A 309 -0.33 13.98 -6.63
C ILE A 309 -1.54 13.37 -7.37
N GLY A 310 -1.39 12.17 -7.95
CA GLY A 310 -2.48 11.48 -8.64
C GLY A 310 -3.68 11.23 -7.72
N MET A 311 -3.46 10.75 -6.49
CA MET A 311 -4.53 10.60 -5.51
C MET A 311 -5.27 11.93 -5.26
N SER A 312 -4.55 13.06 -5.15
CA SER A 312 -5.17 14.38 -4.95
C SER A 312 -5.99 14.84 -6.14
N VAL A 313 -5.40 14.74 -7.35
CA VAL A 313 -6.03 15.22 -8.58
C VAL A 313 -7.31 14.44 -8.88
N PHE A 314 -7.22 13.11 -8.88
CA PHE A 314 -8.37 12.27 -9.22
C PHE A 314 -9.43 12.22 -8.11
N ALA A 315 -9.06 12.40 -6.83
CA ALA A 315 -10.06 12.58 -5.78
C ALA A 315 -10.78 13.93 -5.86
N ALA A 316 -10.10 15.00 -6.26
CA ALA A 316 -10.71 16.30 -6.48
C ALA A 316 -11.63 16.29 -7.71
N ASP A 317 -11.21 15.61 -8.80
CA ASP A 317 -12.03 15.46 -10.00
C ASP A 317 -13.25 14.58 -9.73
N LEU A 318 -13.08 13.49 -8.97
CA LEU A 318 -14.17 12.63 -8.51
C LEU A 318 -15.21 13.41 -7.67
N TRP A 319 -14.74 14.26 -6.75
CA TRP A 319 -15.63 15.15 -6.00
C TRP A 319 -16.44 16.02 -6.94
N TRP A 320 -15.78 16.68 -7.91
CA TRP A 320 -16.47 17.57 -8.86
C TRP A 320 -17.43 16.80 -9.76
N ALA A 321 -16.99 15.69 -10.36
CA ALA A 321 -17.80 14.86 -11.23
C ALA A 321 -19.05 14.33 -10.50
N ALA A 322 -18.87 13.82 -9.26
CA ALA A 322 -19.98 13.32 -8.47
C ALA A 322 -20.96 14.41 -8.03
N SER A 323 -20.46 15.63 -7.74
CA SER A 323 -21.32 16.76 -7.36
C SER A 323 -22.13 17.32 -8.51
N ALA A 324 -21.72 17.07 -9.76
CA ALA A 324 -22.39 17.55 -10.96
C ALA A 324 -23.43 16.58 -11.52
N LEU A 325 -23.56 15.36 -10.97
CA LEU A 325 -24.51 14.38 -11.44
C LEU A 325 -25.95 14.80 -11.14
N PRO A 326 -26.86 14.71 -12.13
CA PRO A 326 -28.27 14.99 -11.90
C PRO A 326 -28.90 13.88 -11.04
N ALA A 327 -29.92 14.23 -10.28
CA ALA A 327 -30.75 13.23 -9.62
C ALA A 327 -31.42 12.32 -10.67
N SER A 328 -31.38 11.03 -10.43
CA SER A 328 -31.97 10.03 -11.34
C SER A 328 -32.77 9.00 -10.55
N GLU A 329 -33.57 8.22 -11.25
CA GLU A 329 -34.15 7.00 -10.67
C GLU A 329 -33.06 5.97 -10.39
N ARG A 330 -33.37 4.99 -9.55
CA ARG A 330 -32.43 3.93 -9.17
C ARG A 330 -32.00 3.12 -10.40
N LEU A 331 -30.69 3.06 -10.64
CA LEU A 331 -30.08 2.44 -11.81
C LEU A 331 -29.48 1.08 -11.44
N GLY A 332 -29.85 0.06 -12.21
CA GLY A 332 -29.08 -1.19 -12.24
C GLY A 332 -27.73 -0.98 -12.96
N LEU A 333 -26.77 -1.90 -12.73
CA LEU A 333 -25.42 -1.80 -13.26
C LEU A 333 -25.36 -1.56 -14.77
N GLY A 334 -26.21 -2.23 -15.58
CA GLY A 334 -26.24 -2.06 -17.03
C GLY A 334 -26.65 -0.64 -17.44
N ALA A 335 -27.71 -0.10 -16.81
CA ALA A 335 -28.18 1.27 -17.06
C ALA A 335 -27.19 2.32 -16.56
N PHE A 336 -26.50 2.05 -15.44
CA PHE A 336 -25.42 2.88 -14.90
C PHE A 336 -24.25 2.99 -15.89
N LEU A 337 -23.78 1.86 -16.43
CA LEU A 337 -22.68 1.81 -17.40
C LEU A 337 -23.05 2.37 -18.77
N ALA A 338 -24.34 2.42 -19.13
CA ALA A 338 -24.81 3.01 -20.36
C ALA A 338 -24.74 4.56 -20.36
N GLN A 339 -24.60 5.20 -19.20
CA GLN A 339 -24.55 6.66 -19.11
C GLN A 339 -23.11 7.18 -19.12
N PRO A 340 -22.69 8.00 -20.11
CA PRO A 340 -21.31 8.49 -20.22
C PRO A 340 -20.83 9.32 -19.01
N ALA A 341 -21.73 9.99 -18.30
CA ALA A 341 -21.41 10.79 -17.13
C ALA A 341 -20.78 9.96 -16.00
N HIS A 342 -21.16 8.68 -15.85
CA HIS A 342 -20.62 7.78 -14.84
C HIS A 342 -19.22 7.26 -15.18
N TRP A 343 -18.83 7.27 -16.46
CA TRP A 343 -17.49 6.83 -16.86
C TRP A 343 -16.38 7.69 -16.27
N ARG A 344 -16.63 9.00 -16.10
CA ARG A 344 -15.68 9.91 -15.46
C ARG A 344 -15.47 9.51 -13.99
N VAL A 345 -16.56 9.25 -13.26
CA VAL A 345 -16.51 8.78 -11.86
C VAL A 345 -15.72 7.48 -11.74
N LEU A 346 -15.97 6.52 -12.65
CA LEU A 346 -15.23 5.24 -12.65
C LEU A 346 -13.75 5.43 -13.03
N ALA A 347 -13.45 6.29 -13.98
CA ALA A 347 -12.08 6.60 -14.38
C ALA A 347 -11.30 7.29 -13.26
N ASP A 348 -11.91 8.28 -12.60
CA ASP A 348 -11.30 8.95 -11.45
C ASP A 348 -11.04 7.97 -10.31
N LEU A 349 -12.02 7.12 -10.00
CA LEU A 349 -11.88 6.10 -8.97
C LEU A 349 -10.76 5.10 -9.31
N PHE A 350 -10.66 4.68 -10.57
CA PHE A 350 -9.60 3.80 -11.04
C PHE A 350 -8.23 4.48 -10.95
N LEU A 351 -8.10 5.73 -11.42
CA LEU A 351 -6.83 6.45 -11.46
C LEU A 351 -6.35 6.86 -10.07
N LEU A 352 -7.26 7.26 -9.16
CA LEU A 352 -6.86 7.52 -7.76
C LEU A 352 -6.38 6.25 -7.05
N SER A 353 -7.05 5.13 -7.27
CA SER A 353 -6.67 3.85 -6.65
C SER A 353 -5.38 3.27 -7.26
N LEU A 354 -5.17 3.43 -8.57
CA LEU A 354 -3.91 3.12 -9.24
C LEU A 354 -2.77 3.97 -8.63
N SER A 355 -3.04 5.26 -8.41
CA SER A 355 -2.07 6.16 -7.78
C SER A 355 -1.75 5.76 -6.35
N ALA A 356 -2.72 5.22 -5.60
CA ALA A 356 -2.49 4.69 -4.25
C ALA A 356 -1.56 3.45 -4.26
N GLY A 357 -1.66 2.58 -5.26
CA GLY A 357 -0.73 1.47 -5.48
C GLY A 357 0.69 1.96 -5.77
N LEU A 358 0.85 2.95 -6.67
CA LEU A 358 2.14 3.59 -6.97
C LEU A 358 2.76 4.26 -5.74
N TYR A 359 1.93 4.82 -4.86
CA TYR A 359 2.36 5.48 -3.64
C TYR A 359 2.86 4.50 -2.58
N SER A 360 2.16 3.38 -2.34
CA SER A 360 2.39 2.51 -1.18
C SER A 360 3.57 1.54 -1.37
N VAL A 361 3.69 0.91 -2.55
CA VAL A 361 4.68 -0.17 -2.78
C VAL A 361 6.13 0.27 -2.57
N PRO A 362 6.59 1.44 -3.08
CA PRO A 362 7.96 1.87 -2.82
C PRO A 362 8.23 2.13 -1.33
N MET A 363 7.24 2.59 -0.57
CA MET A 363 7.39 2.83 0.86
C MET A 363 7.50 1.53 1.66
N TYR A 364 6.73 0.48 1.32
CA TYR A 364 6.93 -0.85 1.91
C TYR A 364 8.34 -1.38 1.63
N ALA A 365 8.81 -1.24 0.39
CA ALA A 365 10.17 -1.63 0.03
C ALA A 365 11.24 -0.83 0.83
N LEU A 366 11.05 0.49 1.02
CA LEU A 366 11.94 1.32 1.84
C LEU A 366 11.97 0.85 3.30
N ILE A 367 10.82 0.56 3.91
CA ILE A 367 10.77 0.03 5.27
C ILE A 367 11.58 -1.27 5.36
N GLN A 368 11.40 -2.18 4.40
CA GLN A 368 12.07 -3.48 4.40
C GLN A 368 13.58 -3.37 4.21
N LEU A 369 14.04 -2.51 3.31
CA LEU A 369 15.47 -2.35 2.99
C LEU A 369 16.22 -1.49 4.01
N ARG A 370 15.55 -0.47 4.58
CA ARG A 370 16.18 0.50 5.49
C ARG A 370 16.05 0.13 6.98
N SER A 371 15.26 -0.90 7.30
CA SER A 371 15.14 -1.40 8.67
C SER A 371 16.19 -2.47 8.97
N PRO A 372 16.87 -2.40 10.14
CA PRO A 372 17.75 -3.46 10.57
C PRO A 372 17.05 -4.82 10.62
N ALA A 373 17.71 -5.89 10.15
CA ALA A 373 17.11 -7.22 10.06
C ALA A 373 16.56 -7.70 11.42
N THR A 374 17.26 -7.41 12.51
CA THR A 374 16.91 -7.78 13.89
C THR A 374 15.67 -7.09 14.44
N HIS A 375 15.22 -5.97 13.83
CA HIS A 375 14.11 -5.15 14.32
C HIS A 375 13.00 -4.98 13.27
N ARG A 376 13.17 -5.58 12.12
CA ARG A 376 12.31 -5.35 10.94
C ARG A 376 10.86 -5.73 11.21
N ALA A 377 10.60 -6.88 11.80
CA ALA A 377 9.24 -7.30 12.09
C ALA A 377 8.55 -6.41 13.14
N ARG A 378 9.30 -5.92 14.13
CA ARG A 378 8.78 -4.95 15.12
C ARG A 378 8.47 -3.58 14.49
N ILE A 379 9.28 -3.11 13.55
CA ILE A 379 9.00 -1.89 12.79
C ILE A 379 7.75 -2.06 11.91
N ILE A 380 7.59 -3.21 11.27
CA ILE A 380 6.38 -3.53 10.51
C ILE A 380 5.15 -3.63 11.44
N ALA A 381 5.32 -4.16 12.64
CA ALA A 381 4.27 -4.15 13.66
C ALA A 381 3.85 -2.72 14.06
N ALA A 382 4.81 -1.79 14.18
CA ALA A 382 4.49 -0.37 14.38
C ALA A 382 3.68 0.21 13.20
N ASN A 383 4.00 -0.18 11.97
CA ASN A 383 3.21 0.20 10.79
C ASN A 383 1.75 -0.30 10.90
N ASN A 384 1.55 -1.56 11.29
CA ASN A 384 0.19 -2.11 11.45
C ASN A 384 -0.61 -1.37 12.53
N ILE A 385 0.03 -1.00 13.65
CA ILE A 385 -0.61 -0.22 14.71
C ILE A 385 -1.01 1.16 14.18
N LEU A 386 -0.10 1.86 13.50
CA LEU A 386 -0.40 3.17 12.91
C LEU A 386 -1.51 3.07 11.87
N ASN A 387 -1.48 2.06 11.00
CA ASN A 387 -2.56 1.81 10.03
C ASN A 387 -3.91 1.66 10.72
N ALA A 388 -3.99 0.84 11.80
CA ALA A 388 -5.22 0.65 12.56
C ALA A 388 -5.70 1.97 13.20
N VAL A 389 -4.82 2.75 13.79
CA VAL A 389 -5.14 4.08 14.37
C VAL A 389 -5.68 5.01 13.28
N PHE A 390 -5.00 5.11 12.14
CA PHE A 390 -5.42 5.97 11.03
C PHE A 390 -6.77 5.55 10.44
N MET A 391 -7.03 4.24 10.31
CA MET A 391 -8.33 3.73 9.85
C MET A 391 -9.45 4.03 10.84
N ILE A 392 -9.20 3.89 12.15
CA ILE A 392 -10.19 4.25 13.18
C ILE A 392 -10.47 5.76 13.14
N VAL A 393 -9.43 6.58 13.10
CA VAL A 393 -9.55 8.04 13.02
C VAL A 393 -10.30 8.46 11.75
N SER A 394 -10.04 7.81 10.60
CA SER A 394 -10.76 8.09 9.35
C SER A 394 -12.25 7.82 9.48
N SER A 395 -12.62 6.69 10.09
CA SER A 395 -14.03 6.31 10.27
C SER A 395 -14.76 7.28 11.21
N LEU A 396 -14.12 7.69 12.31
CA LEU A 396 -14.68 8.65 13.25
C LEU A 396 -14.82 10.04 12.61
N LEU A 397 -13.84 10.47 11.84
CA LEU A 397 -13.87 11.75 11.14
C LEU A 397 -14.98 11.81 10.09
N VAL A 398 -15.10 10.76 9.27
CA VAL A 398 -16.18 10.63 8.28
C VAL A 398 -17.54 10.66 8.97
N GLY A 399 -17.73 9.89 10.05
CA GLY A 399 -18.96 9.91 10.82
C GLY A 399 -19.31 11.29 11.38
N ALA A 400 -18.32 12.01 11.89
CA ALA A 400 -18.50 13.37 12.40
C ALA A 400 -18.85 14.38 11.28
N LEU A 401 -18.20 14.30 10.12
CA LEU A 401 -18.48 15.17 8.97
C LEU A 401 -19.90 14.94 8.42
N LEU A 402 -20.28 13.67 8.21
CA LEU A 402 -21.63 13.33 7.76
C LEU A 402 -22.68 13.75 8.79
N GLY A 403 -22.42 13.55 10.08
CA GLY A 403 -23.27 14.00 11.18
C GLY A 403 -23.40 15.53 11.26
N ALA A 404 -22.39 16.27 10.80
CA ALA A 404 -22.42 17.74 10.67
C ALA A 404 -23.11 18.23 9.38
N GLY A 405 -23.63 17.32 8.55
CA GLY A 405 -24.39 17.65 7.33
C GLY A 405 -23.56 17.75 6.06
N PHE A 406 -22.28 17.36 6.07
CA PHE A 406 -21.50 17.26 4.84
C PHE A 406 -22.01 16.10 3.97
N SER A 407 -22.08 16.33 2.66
CA SER A 407 -22.38 15.27 1.70
C SER A 407 -21.15 14.37 1.45
N ILE A 408 -21.36 13.14 0.96
CA ILE A 408 -20.26 12.21 0.62
C ILE A 408 -19.28 12.83 -0.40
N PRO A 409 -19.71 13.48 -1.50
CA PRO A 409 -18.79 14.18 -2.39
C PRO A 409 -17.97 15.26 -1.68
N GLN A 410 -18.57 16.02 -0.76
CA GLN A 410 -17.82 17.04 0.02
C GLN A 410 -16.76 16.40 0.93
N VAL A 411 -17.04 15.23 1.53
CA VAL A 411 -16.05 14.47 2.29
C VAL A 411 -14.89 14.04 1.38
N PHE A 412 -15.16 13.60 0.14
CA PHE A 412 -14.11 13.28 -0.83
C PHE A 412 -13.29 14.52 -1.24
N GLY A 413 -13.94 15.68 -1.39
CA GLY A 413 -13.25 16.95 -1.65
C GLY A 413 -12.33 17.38 -0.50
N LEU A 414 -12.78 17.26 0.74
CA LEU A 414 -11.95 17.53 1.92
C LEU A 414 -10.76 16.54 2.01
N LEU A 415 -11.01 15.29 1.69
CA LEU A 415 -9.96 14.27 1.64
C LEU A 415 -8.93 14.57 0.53
N ALA A 416 -9.38 15.02 -0.63
CA ALA A 416 -8.50 15.45 -1.73
C ALA A 416 -7.60 16.62 -1.31
N LEU A 417 -8.17 17.62 -0.62
CA LEU A 417 -7.43 18.76 -0.07
C LEU A 417 -6.41 18.32 0.98
N ALA A 418 -6.81 17.47 1.92
CA ALA A 418 -5.90 16.93 2.94
C ALA A 418 -4.77 16.13 2.29
N ASN A 419 -5.09 15.32 1.27
CA ASN A 419 -4.06 14.59 0.52
C ASN A 419 -3.15 15.50 -0.28
N ALA A 420 -3.65 16.63 -0.83
CA ALA A 420 -2.81 17.62 -1.51
C ALA A 420 -1.77 18.26 -0.57
N VAL A 421 -2.13 18.48 0.70
CA VAL A 421 -1.17 18.94 1.74
C VAL A 421 -0.10 17.86 1.97
N VAL A 422 -0.50 16.59 2.10
CA VAL A 422 0.44 15.47 2.24
C VAL A 422 1.31 15.32 0.99
N ALA A 423 0.75 15.42 -0.22
CA ALA A 423 1.49 15.39 -1.47
C ALA A 423 2.54 16.51 -1.55
N GLY A 424 2.15 17.73 -1.15
CA GLY A 424 3.07 18.88 -1.04
C GLY A 424 4.21 18.61 -0.06
N TYR A 425 3.92 18.07 1.12
CA TYR A 425 4.94 17.66 2.08
C TYR A 425 5.89 16.60 1.51
N VAL A 426 5.35 15.55 0.90
CA VAL A 426 6.16 14.47 0.29
C VAL A 426 7.05 15.03 -0.81
N PHE A 427 6.51 15.91 -1.67
CA PHE A 427 7.30 16.58 -2.71
C PHE A 427 8.45 17.40 -2.14
N LEU A 428 8.22 18.16 -1.08
CA LEU A 428 9.26 18.96 -0.43
C LEU A 428 10.35 18.12 0.26
N VAL A 429 10.02 16.89 0.65
CA VAL A 429 10.99 15.99 1.30
C VAL A 429 11.91 15.30 0.29
N VAL A 430 11.39 14.96 -0.89
CA VAL A 430 12.12 14.16 -1.90
C VAL A 430 11.98 14.73 -3.33
N PRO A 431 12.16 16.04 -3.55
CA PRO A 431 11.90 16.66 -4.85
C PRO A 431 12.83 16.13 -5.94
N GLU A 432 14.10 15.84 -5.61
CA GLU A 432 15.10 15.33 -6.53
C GLU A 432 14.73 13.98 -7.14
N TYR A 433 14.05 13.12 -6.39
CA TYR A 433 13.59 11.82 -6.90
C TYR A 433 12.44 11.96 -7.89
N LEU A 434 11.49 12.86 -7.63
CA LEU A 434 10.41 13.14 -8.57
C LEU A 434 10.96 13.78 -9.86
N LEU A 435 11.86 14.76 -9.74
CA LEU A 435 12.50 15.40 -10.88
C LEU A 435 13.28 14.41 -11.74
N ARG A 436 14.02 13.50 -11.09
CA ARG A 436 14.73 12.42 -11.78
C ARG A 436 13.75 11.50 -12.53
N PHE A 437 12.67 11.09 -11.87
CA PHE A 437 11.64 10.24 -12.50
C PHE A 437 10.96 10.96 -13.69
N VAL A 438 10.61 12.23 -13.55
CA VAL A 438 10.07 13.05 -14.65
C VAL A 438 11.07 13.17 -15.79
N ALA A 439 12.36 13.41 -15.49
CA ALA A 439 13.41 13.45 -16.49
C ALA A 439 13.52 12.12 -17.26
N TRP A 440 13.42 11.00 -16.55
CA TRP A 440 13.41 9.67 -17.16
C TRP A 440 12.20 9.46 -18.08
N VAL A 441 10.98 9.79 -17.62
CA VAL A 441 9.76 9.70 -18.43
C VAL A 441 9.91 10.53 -19.70
N LEU A 442 10.25 11.82 -19.57
CA LEU A 442 10.41 12.73 -20.71
C LEU A 442 11.46 12.23 -21.71
N SER A 443 12.61 11.78 -21.19
CA SER A 443 13.69 11.30 -22.06
C SER A 443 13.30 10.05 -22.87
N HIS A 444 12.51 9.15 -22.27
CA HIS A 444 12.10 7.92 -22.96
C HIS A 444 10.93 8.12 -23.92
N PHE A 445 9.98 8.99 -23.56
CA PHE A 445 8.83 9.27 -24.44
C PHE A 445 9.16 10.24 -25.57
N VAL A 446 10.00 11.26 -25.28
CA VAL A 446 10.33 12.30 -26.27
C VAL A 446 11.55 11.91 -27.13
N TYR A 447 12.57 11.26 -26.57
CA TYR A 447 13.88 11.11 -27.20
C TYR A 447 14.28 9.66 -27.54
N ARG A 448 13.47 8.65 -27.41
CA ARG A 448 13.88 7.24 -27.60
C ARG A 448 15.26 6.91 -26.97
N PHE A 449 15.44 7.39 -25.77
CA PHE A 449 16.71 7.35 -25.06
C PHE A 449 17.15 5.91 -24.75
N ARG A 450 18.39 5.55 -25.07
CA ARG A 450 18.98 4.25 -24.76
C ARG A 450 20.25 4.44 -23.97
N VAL A 451 20.32 3.82 -22.81
CA VAL A 451 21.50 3.82 -21.94
C VAL A 451 22.25 2.50 -22.15
N ARG A 452 23.57 2.57 -22.16
CA ARG A 452 24.46 1.38 -22.12
C ARG A 452 25.46 1.58 -21.00
N GLY A 453 25.69 0.55 -20.18
CA GLY A 453 26.63 0.59 -19.06
C GLY A 453 26.05 1.19 -17.78
N ASP A 454 24.72 1.35 -17.68
CA ASP A 454 24.03 1.80 -16.46
C ASP A 454 24.27 0.84 -15.28
N GLU A 455 24.59 -0.42 -15.55
CA GLU A 455 25.01 -1.40 -14.55
C GLU A 455 26.32 -1.05 -13.84
N HIS A 456 27.12 -0.15 -14.40
CA HIS A 456 28.37 0.33 -13.80
C HIS A 456 28.17 1.56 -12.91
N LEU A 457 26.98 2.19 -12.95
CA LEU A 457 26.68 3.29 -12.04
C LEU A 457 26.46 2.75 -10.62
N PRO A 458 27.15 3.30 -9.61
CA PRO A 458 27.02 2.79 -8.25
C PRO A 458 25.62 3.06 -7.70
N THR A 459 24.97 2.00 -7.23
CA THR A 459 23.66 2.07 -6.59
C THR A 459 23.73 2.58 -5.15
N GLN A 460 24.92 2.53 -4.52
CA GLN A 460 25.20 2.99 -3.16
C GLN A 460 26.60 3.61 -3.07
N GLY A 461 26.80 4.45 -2.07
CA GLY A 461 28.08 5.10 -1.79
C GLY A 461 28.36 6.33 -2.67
N ALA A 462 29.37 7.10 -2.29
CA ALA A 462 29.78 8.30 -2.99
C ALA A 462 30.42 7.98 -4.34
N ALA A 463 30.08 8.77 -5.36
CA ALA A 463 30.81 8.73 -6.63
C ALA A 463 30.72 10.07 -7.36
N ILE A 464 31.75 10.35 -8.18
CA ILE A 464 31.78 11.51 -9.08
C ILE A 464 31.53 11.02 -10.50
N LEU A 465 30.49 11.58 -11.14
CA LEU A 465 30.19 11.35 -12.54
C LEU A 465 30.71 12.49 -13.38
N VAL A 466 31.59 12.17 -14.31
CA VAL A 466 32.21 13.14 -15.23
C VAL A 466 31.77 12.80 -16.64
N CYS A 467 31.31 13.80 -17.39
CA CYS A 467 30.86 13.62 -18.77
C CYS A 467 31.32 14.78 -19.67
N ASN A 468 31.31 14.56 -20.99
CA ASN A 468 31.42 15.66 -21.93
C ASN A 468 30.18 16.53 -21.84
N HIS A 469 30.34 17.83 -21.75
CA HIS A 469 29.23 18.77 -21.77
C HIS A 469 29.04 19.34 -23.17
N VAL A 470 27.93 18.98 -23.82
CA VAL A 470 27.60 19.39 -25.20
C VAL A 470 26.32 20.21 -25.24
N SER A 471 25.39 19.97 -24.30
CA SER A 471 24.08 20.59 -24.30
C SER A 471 23.51 20.75 -22.88
N PHE A 472 22.66 21.75 -22.69
CA PHE A 472 21.87 21.91 -21.43
C PHE A 472 20.99 20.71 -21.08
N VAL A 473 20.72 19.81 -22.05
CA VAL A 473 19.95 18.59 -21.85
C VAL A 473 20.79 17.47 -21.19
N ASP A 474 22.11 17.59 -21.18
CA ASP A 474 23.01 16.53 -20.67
C ASP A 474 22.70 16.17 -19.21
N ALA A 475 22.47 17.17 -18.35
CA ALA A 475 22.09 16.94 -16.95
C ALA A 475 20.76 16.15 -16.83
N VAL A 476 19.79 16.44 -17.71
CA VAL A 476 18.50 15.73 -17.76
C VAL A 476 18.70 14.30 -18.22
N LEU A 477 19.53 14.06 -19.23
CA LEU A 477 19.82 12.72 -19.75
C LEU A 477 20.61 11.88 -18.74
N LEU A 478 21.59 12.47 -18.06
CA LEU A 478 22.34 11.81 -16.99
C LEU A 478 21.44 11.47 -15.80
N MET A 479 20.57 12.40 -15.41
CA MET A 479 19.58 12.18 -14.36
C MET A 479 18.61 11.04 -14.73
N ALA A 480 18.20 10.97 -16.00
CA ALA A 480 17.36 9.90 -16.52
C ALA A 480 18.08 8.55 -16.62
N ALA A 481 19.40 8.54 -16.84
CA ALA A 481 20.21 7.32 -16.90
C ALA A 481 20.55 6.75 -15.53
N SER A 482 20.61 7.59 -14.49
CA SER A 482 21.05 7.19 -13.15
C SER A 482 19.94 6.48 -12.36
N PRO A 483 20.27 5.41 -11.61
CA PRO A 483 19.31 4.75 -10.72
C PRO A 483 18.95 5.61 -9.49
N ARG A 484 19.70 6.68 -9.21
CA ARG A 484 19.50 7.58 -8.08
C ARG A 484 19.82 9.03 -8.44
N PRO A 485 19.34 10.03 -7.66
CA PRO A 485 19.57 11.43 -7.94
C PRO A 485 21.06 11.78 -8.04
N ILE A 486 21.39 12.71 -8.94
CA ILE A 486 22.73 13.26 -9.12
C ILE A 486 22.67 14.72 -8.68
N ARG A 487 23.62 15.15 -7.85
CA ARG A 487 23.86 16.54 -7.50
C ARG A 487 24.81 17.16 -8.49
N PHE A 488 24.34 18.05 -9.35
CA PHE A 488 25.16 18.67 -10.38
C PHE A 488 25.81 19.95 -9.88
N LEU A 489 27.13 20.12 -10.20
CA LEU A 489 27.78 21.43 -10.18
C LEU A 489 27.37 22.19 -11.42
N MET A 490 26.75 23.37 -11.26
CA MET A 490 26.22 24.16 -12.37
C MET A 490 26.58 25.62 -12.23
N ASP A 491 26.77 26.30 -13.38
CA ASP A 491 27.07 27.73 -13.41
C ASP A 491 26.06 28.54 -12.59
N HIS A 492 26.50 29.35 -11.65
CA HIS A 492 25.70 30.16 -10.75
C HIS A 492 24.74 31.09 -11.49
N ARG A 493 25.02 31.50 -12.73
CA ARG A 493 24.17 32.36 -13.54
C ARG A 493 22.84 31.70 -13.93
N ILE A 494 22.85 30.37 -14.08
CA ILE A 494 21.64 29.61 -14.43
C ILE A 494 20.61 29.67 -13.31
N PHE A 495 21.07 29.78 -12.05
CA PHE A 495 20.18 29.90 -10.90
C PHE A 495 19.47 31.27 -10.80
N GLN A 496 19.90 32.26 -11.59
CA GLN A 496 19.27 33.57 -11.69
C GLN A 496 18.11 33.57 -12.69
N VAL A 497 18.01 32.57 -13.57
CA VAL A 497 16.94 32.47 -14.56
C VAL A 497 15.63 32.08 -13.84
N PRO A 498 14.56 32.86 -13.98
CA PRO A 498 13.25 32.51 -13.41
C PRO A 498 12.82 31.10 -13.85
N VAL A 499 12.11 30.37 -12.98
CA VAL A 499 11.68 28.97 -13.18
C VAL A 499 12.84 27.98 -13.18
N LEU A 500 13.86 28.11 -14.05
CA LEU A 500 15.02 27.21 -14.11
C LEU A 500 15.80 27.22 -12.80
N GLY A 501 16.08 28.40 -12.25
CA GLY A 501 16.79 28.52 -10.98
C GLY A 501 16.02 27.91 -9.81
N ALA A 502 14.68 27.98 -9.82
CA ALA A 502 13.85 27.30 -8.82
C ALA A 502 13.93 25.78 -9.01
N LEU A 503 13.86 25.28 -10.26
CA LEU A 503 13.94 23.87 -10.58
C LEU A 503 15.31 23.27 -10.15
N PHE A 504 16.42 23.96 -10.43
CA PHE A 504 17.75 23.48 -10.04
C PHE A 504 17.97 23.52 -8.53
N ARG A 505 17.40 24.50 -7.83
CA ARG A 505 17.39 24.51 -6.35
C ARG A 505 16.59 23.32 -5.80
N LEU A 506 15.45 23.00 -6.39
CA LEU A 506 14.67 21.80 -6.03
C LEU A 506 15.44 20.50 -6.33
N ALA A 507 16.19 20.47 -7.44
CA ALA A 507 17.08 19.34 -7.77
C ALA A 507 18.34 19.29 -6.88
N LYS A 508 18.48 20.23 -5.93
CA LYS A 508 19.64 20.38 -5.04
C LYS A 508 20.96 20.48 -5.82
N ALA A 509 20.93 21.08 -7.00
CA ALA A 509 22.15 21.40 -7.74
C ALA A 509 22.97 22.47 -7.02
N ILE A 510 24.28 22.40 -7.16
CA ILE A 510 25.24 23.24 -6.46
C ILE A 510 25.67 24.36 -7.41
N PRO A 511 25.42 25.66 -7.10
CA PRO A 511 25.89 26.75 -7.91
C PRO A 511 27.42 26.91 -7.75
N VAL A 512 28.13 26.96 -8.84
CA VAL A 512 29.59 27.21 -8.88
C VAL A 512 29.91 28.42 -9.75
N ALA A 513 30.82 29.24 -9.29
CA ALA A 513 31.41 30.34 -10.06
C ALA A 513 32.91 30.09 -10.28
N PRO A 514 33.51 30.60 -11.38
CA PRO A 514 34.93 30.56 -11.52
C PRO A 514 35.63 31.30 -10.34
N ARG A 515 36.73 30.75 -9.84
CA ARG A 515 37.48 31.36 -8.73
C ARG A 515 37.93 32.79 -9.01
N SER A 516 38.10 33.13 -10.29
CA SER A 516 38.47 34.48 -10.74
C SER A 516 37.32 35.49 -10.68
N GLU A 517 36.05 35.03 -10.70
CA GLU A 517 34.88 35.89 -10.67
C GLU A 517 34.35 36.02 -9.24
N ASP A 518 34.16 34.90 -8.53
CA ASP A 518 33.67 34.86 -7.16
C ASP A 518 34.41 33.75 -6.37
N PRO A 519 35.49 34.09 -5.68
CA PRO A 519 36.25 33.14 -4.87
C PRO A 519 35.39 32.53 -3.73
N ALA A 520 34.46 33.30 -3.16
CA ALA A 520 33.62 32.82 -2.05
C ALA A 520 32.61 31.78 -2.54
N ALA A 521 31.97 32.02 -3.68
CA ALA A 521 31.04 31.06 -4.29
C ALA A 521 31.79 29.79 -4.74
N TYR A 522 33.02 29.90 -5.22
CA TYR A 522 33.85 28.75 -5.57
C TYR A 522 34.15 27.86 -4.36
N GLU A 523 34.64 28.43 -3.26
CA GLU A 523 34.95 27.71 -2.02
C GLU A 523 33.65 27.09 -1.39
N ALA A 524 32.53 27.83 -1.41
CA ALA A 524 31.25 27.31 -0.96
C ALA A 524 30.78 26.11 -1.79
N ALA A 525 30.99 26.13 -3.10
CA ALA A 525 30.65 25.02 -3.99
C ALA A 525 31.50 23.76 -3.69
N LEU A 526 32.82 23.93 -3.41
CA LEU A 526 33.66 22.81 -3.02
C LEU A 526 33.25 22.19 -1.70
N LEU A 527 32.94 23.01 -0.68
CA LEU A 527 32.44 22.52 0.60
C LEU A 527 31.11 21.77 0.45
N ALA A 528 30.21 22.28 -0.39
CA ALA A 528 28.96 21.60 -0.69
C ALA A 528 29.16 20.27 -1.44
N ALA A 529 30.11 20.21 -2.37
CA ALA A 529 30.50 18.98 -3.08
C ALA A 529 31.06 17.92 -2.11
N ASP A 530 31.96 18.34 -1.20
CA ASP A 530 32.51 17.46 -0.17
C ASP A 530 31.41 16.91 0.76
N ALA A 531 30.42 17.73 1.15
CA ALA A 531 29.29 17.32 1.94
C ALA A 531 28.43 16.27 1.21
N VAL A 532 28.16 16.46 -0.08
CA VAL A 532 27.43 15.49 -0.93
C VAL A 532 28.15 14.14 -0.97
N LEU A 533 29.46 14.14 -1.15
CA LEU A 533 30.27 12.92 -1.16
C LEU A 533 30.31 12.26 0.23
N ALA A 534 30.36 13.05 1.31
CA ALA A 534 30.34 12.54 2.68
C ALA A 534 28.97 11.89 3.02
N GLU A 535 27.87 12.40 2.44
CA GLU A 535 26.53 11.81 2.55
C GLU A 535 26.38 10.50 1.73
N GLY A 536 27.36 10.19 0.89
CA GLY A 536 27.32 9.01 0.02
C GLY A 536 26.52 9.22 -1.26
N ASP A 537 26.25 10.46 -1.65
CA ASP A 537 25.48 10.81 -2.86
C ASP A 537 26.37 10.88 -4.13
N LEU A 538 25.71 10.97 -5.31
CA LEU A 538 26.38 11.15 -6.60
C LEU A 538 26.58 12.64 -6.88
N LEU A 539 27.81 13.00 -7.26
CA LEU A 539 28.18 14.34 -7.74
C LEU A 539 28.39 14.30 -9.25
N GLY A 540 27.71 15.15 -10.00
CA GLY A 540 27.87 15.32 -11.45
C GLY A 540 28.67 16.58 -11.75
N ILE A 541 29.69 16.47 -12.61
CA ILE A 541 30.59 17.58 -13.03
C ILE A 541 30.59 17.68 -14.55
#